data_c42a5747ec8cddcedc5b8bf143bf3654
#
_entry.id   c42a5747ec8cddcedc5b8bf143bf3654
#
_cell.length_a   1.000
_cell.length_b   1.000
_cell.length_c   1.000
_cell.angle_alpha   90.00
_cell.angle_beta   90.00
_cell.angle_gamma   90.00
#
_symmetry.space_group_name_H-M   'P 1'
#
loop_
_entity.id
_entity.type
_entity.pdbx_description
1 polymer ?
#
loop_
_entity_poly.entity_id
_entity_poly.type
_entity_poly.pdbx_seq_one_letter_code
_entity_poly.pdbx_strand_id
1 'polypeptide(L)'
;MKNLWYDATERFFNIDNTFLITFKHLFTKPDVVIGGYINGVRKKYLNPISYFTIAITLGGLFVYVYTEFFPKALDFDFLYQSGDSMTEAEKMGQNFQKQWNTYLFKYQSLAYIAMLPFLALISRLVFINKKQFNLSEHFVINIYAYSQMSILINTLYLLTIWSSKMLYYVSFGNMIFQILFFTWVFYKIFNLTIKQTILKLLLFLVLLGAVFTFFIIGISAYLAFFTDTFQKMTP
;
A
#
# COMPACT_ATOMS: atom_id res chain seq x y z
N MET A 1 -26.60 -2.60 33.41
CA MET A 1 -26.71 -2.43 31.96
C MET A 1 -26.40 -1.01 31.47
N LYS A 2 -26.68 0.07 32.22
CA LYS A 2 -26.33 1.46 31.83
C LYS A 2 -24.81 1.69 31.63
N ASN A 3 -23.94 1.01 32.38
CA ASN A 3 -22.50 1.18 32.30
C ASN A 3 -21.89 0.59 31.02
N LEU A 4 -22.46 -0.51 30.48
CA LEU A 4 -21.93 -1.15 29.24
C LEU A 4 -22.11 -0.28 27.99
N TRP A 5 -23.23 0.45 27.89
CA TRP A 5 -23.46 1.41 26.82
C TRP A 5 -22.57 2.65 26.94
N TYR A 6 -22.38 3.12 28.19
CA TYR A 6 -21.50 4.26 28.45
C TYR A 6 -20.04 3.90 28.12
N ASP A 7 -19.56 2.74 28.60
CA ASP A 7 -18.20 2.26 28.28
C ASP A 7 -17.98 1.98 26.79
N ALA A 8 -19.01 1.48 26.09
CA ALA A 8 -18.95 1.27 24.65
C ALA A 8 -18.90 2.60 23.88
N THR A 9 -19.77 3.55 24.24
CA THR A 9 -19.77 4.88 23.59
C THR A 9 -18.49 5.65 23.90
N GLU A 10 -18.00 5.65 25.13
CA GLU A 10 -16.75 6.31 25.50
C GLU A 10 -15.54 5.71 24.75
N ARG A 11 -15.50 4.39 24.60
CA ARG A 11 -14.48 3.71 23.80
C ARG A 11 -14.59 4.06 22.30
N PHE A 12 -15.81 4.13 21.77
CA PHE A 12 -16.05 4.51 20.37
C PHE A 12 -15.60 5.96 20.09
N PHE A 13 -16.02 6.92 20.91
CA PHE A 13 -15.62 8.33 20.77
C PHE A 13 -14.12 8.54 21.01
N ASN A 14 -13.49 7.78 21.90
CA ASN A 14 -12.04 7.83 22.10
C ASN A 14 -11.27 7.23 20.92
N ILE A 15 -11.78 6.17 20.28
CA ILE A 15 -11.17 5.59 19.08
C ILE A 15 -11.24 6.59 17.93
N ASP A 16 -12.39 7.24 17.71
CA ASP A 16 -12.56 8.24 16.65
C ASP A 16 -11.60 9.42 16.82
N ASN A 17 -11.49 9.94 18.04
CA ASN A 17 -10.55 11.03 18.33
C ASN A 17 -9.09 10.58 18.15
N THR A 18 -8.73 9.40 18.65
CA THR A 18 -7.36 8.86 18.55
C THR A 18 -7.00 8.55 17.10
N PHE A 19 -7.94 8.05 16.30
CA PHE A 19 -7.76 7.83 14.87
C PHE A 19 -7.49 9.14 14.13
N LEU A 20 -8.37 10.14 14.30
CA LEU A 20 -8.24 11.43 13.61
C LEU A 20 -6.93 12.15 13.99
N ILE A 21 -6.55 12.10 15.27
CA ILE A 21 -5.28 12.66 15.74
C ILE A 21 -4.10 11.91 15.09
N THR A 22 -4.14 10.58 15.04
CA THR A 22 -3.09 9.78 14.42
C THR A 22 -2.98 10.09 12.94
N PHE A 23 -4.11 10.09 12.22
CA PHE A 23 -4.17 10.40 10.79
C PHE A 23 -3.59 11.78 10.47
N LYS A 24 -4.01 12.82 11.18
CA LYS A 24 -3.51 14.19 11.00
C LYS A 24 -2.01 14.29 11.34
N HIS A 25 -1.59 13.68 12.45
CA HIS A 25 -0.21 13.81 12.92
C HIS A 25 0.78 13.00 12.08
N LEU A 26 0.38 11.91 11.44
CA LEU A 26 1.25 11.18 10.52
C LEU A 26 1.62 12.03 9.29
N PHE A 27 0.74 12.91 8.83
CA PHE A 27 1.10 13.86 7.76
C PHE A 27 2.00 15.00 8.25
N THR A 28 1.80 15.49 9.48
CA THR A 28 2.47 16.71 9.95
C THR A 28 3.72 16.45 10.76
N LYS A 29 3.76 15.41 11.57
CA LYS A 29 4.84 15.04 12.51
C LYS A 29 4.94 13.52 12.72
N PRO A 30 5.28 12.78 11.64
CA PRO A 30 5.35 11.32 11.69
C PRO A 30 6.39 10.82 12.71
N ASP A 31 7.47 11.56 12.93
CA ASP A 31 8.48 11.30 13.94
C ASP A 31 7.91 11.24 15.35
N VAL A 32 6.97 12.16 15.68
CA VAL A 32 6.30 12.18 17.00
C VAL A 32 5.36 10.98 17.17
N VAL A 33 4.61 10.59 16.13
CA VAL A 33 3.69 9.45 16.18
C VAL A 33 4.47 8.14 16.28
N ILE A 34 5.35 7.91 15.33
CA ILE A 34 6.06 6.64 15.16
C ILE A 34 7.16 6.50 16.23
N GLY A 35 7.97 7.53 16.40
CA GLY A 35 9.01 7.56 17.43
C GLY A 35 8.41 7.49 18.84
N GLY A 36 7.28 8.17 19.06
CA GLY A 36 6.56 8.08 20.33
C GLY A 36 6.11 6.65 20.64
N TYR A 37 5.55 5.94 19.67
CA TYR A 37 5.14 4.55 19.85
C TYR A 37 6.34 3.63 20.16
N ILE A 38 7.43 3.77 19.41
CA ILE A 38 8.67 3.00 19.61
C ILE A 38 9.23 3.26 21.01
N ASN A 39 9.17 4.49 21.49
CA ASN A 39 9.62 4.88 22.81
C ASN A 39 8.60 4.63 23.96
N GLY A 40 7.52 3.88 23.68
CA GLY A 40 6.56 3.41 24.69
C GLY A 40 5.38 4.33 24.96
N VAL A 41 5.19 5.42 24.21
CA VAL A 41 3.99 6.30 24.30
C VAL A 41 2.82 5.66 23.56
N ARG A 42 2.01 4.85 24.25
CA ARG A 42 0.97 3.99 23.63
C ARG A 42 -0.44 4.54 23.73
N LYS A 43 -0.69 5.55 24.57
CA LYS A 43 -2.08 6.04 24.85
C LYS A 43 -2.53 7.17 23.94
N LYS A 44 -1.61 7.92 23.34
CA LYS A 44 -1.92 9.15 22.59
C LYS A 44 -2.35 8.87 21.16
N TYR A 45 -1.81 7.85 20.55
CA TYR A 45 -2.02 7.50 19.13
C TYR A 45 -2.54 6.07 19.01
N LEU A 46 -3.24 5.82 17.93
CA LEU A 46 -3.67 4.46 17.60
C LEU A 46 -2.42 3.58 17.41
N ASN A 47 -2.44 2.37 17.95
CA ASN A 47 -1.32 1.45 17.74
C ASN A 47 -1.21 1.02 16.26
N PRO A 48 -0.02 0.65 15.78
CA PRO A 48 0.21 0.39 14.36
C PRO A 48 -0.66 -0.74 13.81
N ILE A 49 -0.91 -1.80 14.61
CA ILE A 49 -1.73 -2.94 14.18
C ILE A 49 -3.19 -2.52 13.99
N SER A 50 -3.78 -1.80 14.95
CA SER A 50 -5.15 -1.29 14.84
C SER A 50 -5.28 -0.30 13.66
N TYR A 51 -4.27 0.54 13.44
CA TYR A 51 -4.25 1.47 12.33
C TYR A 51 -4.18 0.75 10.97
N PHE A 52 -3.39 -0.31 10.90
CA PHE A 52 -3.31 -1.17 9.73
C PHE A 52 -4.60 -1.96 9.48
N THR A 53 -5.27 -2.42 10.55
CA THR A 53 -6.58 -3.09 10.42
C THR A 53 -7.62 -2.18 9.76
N ILE A 54 -7.67 -0.90 10.14
CA ILE A 54 -8.55 0.09 9.47
C ILE A 54 -8.19 0.21 7.99
N ALA A 55 -6.89 0.28 7.65
CA ALA A 55 -6.43 0.36 6.27
C ALA A 55 -6.87 -0.85 5.43
N ILE A 56 -6.73 -2.07 5.97
CA ILE A 56 -7.16 -3.31 5.30
C ILE A 56 -8.68 -3.34 5.14
N THR A 57 -9.41 -2.94 6.18
CA THR A 57 -10.88 -2.92 6.15
C THR A 57 -11.41 -1.98 5.06
N LEU A 58 -10.84 -0.77 4.94
CA LEU A 58 -11.19 0.16 3.87
C LEU A 58 -10.82 -0.39 2.49
N GLY A 59 -9.69 -1.06 2.36
CA GLY A 59 -9.30 -1.74 1.13
C GLY A 59 -10.28 -2.85 0.75
N GLY A 60 -10.69 -3.67 1.72
CA GLY A 60 -11.72 -4.71 1.51
C GLY A 60 -13.08 -4.12 1.13
N LEU A 61 -13.47 -3.01 1.76
CA LEU A 61 -14.70 -2.28 1.40
C LEU A 61 -14.64 -1.76 -0.05
N PHE A 62 -13.51 -1.17 -0.46
CA PHE A 62 -13.32 -0.75 -1.85
C PHE A 62 -13.47 -1.92 -2.82
N VAL A 63 -12.82 -3.06 -2.55
CA VAL A 63 -12.92 -4.26 -3.40
C VAL A 63 -14.36 -4.74 -3.49
N TYR A 64 -15.08 -4.80 -2.36
CA TYR A 64 -16.48 -5.19 -2.33
C TYR A 64 -17.37 -4.26 -3.19
N VAL A 65 -17.25 -2.94 -2.98
CA VAL A 65 -18.02 -1.95 -3.75
C VAL A 65 -17.66 -2.00 -5.23
N TYR A 66 -16.39 -2.19 -5.57
CA TYR A 66 -15.92 -2.35 -6.93
C TYR A 66 -16.55 -3.58 -7.59
N THR A 67 -16.45 -4.76 -6.96
CA THR A 67 -16.90 -6.03 -7.57
C THR A 67 -18.40 -6.11 -7.72
N GLU A 68 -19.16 -5.61 -6.75
CA GLU A 68 -20.60 -5.75 -6.71
C GLU A 68 -21.33 -4.63 -7.47
N PHE A 69 -20.86 -3.40 -7.41
CA PHE A 69 -21.59 -2.24 -7.92
C PHE A 69 -20.94 -1.57 -9.13
N PHE A 70 -19.62 -1.64 -9.27
CA PHE A 70 -18.86 -0.92 -10.30
C PHE A 70 -17.82 -1.80 -11.02
N PRO A 71 -18.17 -2.99 -11.55
CA PRO A 71 -17.19 -3.94 -12.08
C PRO A 71 -16.38 -3.40 -13.27
N LYS A 72 -16.88 -2.37 -13.95
CA LYS A 72 -16.20 -1.70 -15.06
C LYS A 72 -15.37 -0.47 -14.65
N ALA A 73 -15.34 -0.11 -13.38
CA ALA A 73 -14.66 1.09 -12.92
C ALA A 73 -13.13 1.09 -13.19
N LEU A 74 -12.51 -0.09 -13.23
CA LEU A 74 -11.09 -0.28 -13.56
C LEU A 74 -10.83 -0.57 -15.05
N ASP A 75 -11.83 -0.45 -15.91
CA ASP A 75 -11.66 -0.52 -17.35
C ASP A 75 -11.15 0.83 -17.85
N PHE A 76 -9.87 0.90 -18.19
CA PHE A 76 -9.21 2.12 -18.67
C PHE A 76 -9.14 2.12 -20.21
N ASP A 77 -10.22 1.66 -20.88
CA ASP A 77 -10.29 1.56 -22.35
C ASP A 77 -10.07 2.91 -23.05
N PHE A 78 -10.32 4.04 -22.35
CA PHE A 78 -10.06 5.38 -22.87
C PHE A 78 -8.56 5.70 -23.09
N LEU A 79 -7.64 4.88 -22.56
CA LEU A 79 -6.19 5.01 -22.80
C LEU A 79 -5.76 4.42 -24.14
N TYR A 80 -6.61 3.57 -24.72
CA TYR A 80 -6.33 2.88 -25.96
C TYR A 80 -7.12 3.51 -27.09
N GLN A 81 -6.51 3.67 -28.24
CA GLN A 81 -7.24 4.14 -29.42
C GLN A 81 -8.32 3.12 -29.82
N SER A 82 -9.51 3.63 -30.19
CA SER A 82 -10.67 2.80 -30.48
C SER A 82 -10.41 1.78 -31.60
N GLY A 83 -10.42 0.56 -31.28
CA GLY A 83 -10.95 -0.66 -31.91
C GLY A 83 -10.24 -1.22 -33.12
N ASP A 84 -10.28 -0.62 -34.26
CA ASP A 84 -9.98 -1.32 -35.54
C ASP A 84 -8.50 -1.39 -35.93
N SER A 85 -7.61 -0.70 -35.22
CA SER A 85 -6.17 -0.64 -35.51
C SER A 85 -5.28 -1.38 -34.51
N MET A 86 -5.85 -2.05 -33.52
CA MET A 86 -5.04 -2.77 -32.53
C MET A 86 -4.46 -4.06 -33.09
N THR A 87 -3.17 -4.22 -32.89
CA THR A 87 -2.47 -5.49 -33.15
C THR A 87 -2.92 -6.58 -32.17
N GLU A 88 -2.79 -7.85 -32.54
CA GLU A 88 -3.10 -8.98 -31.64
C GLU A 88 -2.26 -8.92 -30.34
N ALA A 89 -1.01 -8.46 -30.43
CA ALA A 89 -0.13 -8.27 -29.25
C ALA A 89 -0.70 -7.22 -28.29
N GLU A 90 -1.25 -6.12 -28.79
CA GLU A 90 -1.88 -5.07 -27.97
C GLU A 90 -3.16 -5.57 -27.28
N LYS A 91 -4.00 -6.35 -27.99
CA LYS A 91 -5.18 -7.00 -27.42
C LYS A 91 -4.81 -7.99 -26.32
N MET A 92 -3.76 -8.80 -26.53
CA MET A 92 -3.25 -9.71 -25.51
C MET A 92 -2.75 -8.95 -24.29
N GLY A 93 -2.01 -7.84 -24.50
CA GLY A 93 -1.53 -6.96 -23.42
C GLY A 93 -2.66 -6.37 -22.60
N GLN A 94 -3.72 -5.87 -23.25
CA GLN A 94 -4.90 -5.34 -22.54
C GLN A 94 -5.62 -6.41 -21.71
N ASN A 95 -5.84 -7.59 -22.30
CA ASN A 95 -6.50 -8.69 -21.58
C ASN A 95 -5.67 -9.13 -20.37
N PHE A 96 -4.35 -9.22 -20.51
CA PHE A 96 -3.45 -9.51 -19.41
C PHE A 96 -3.53 -8.43 -18.33
N GLN A 97 -3.51 -7.16 -18.69
CA GLN A 97 -3.61 -6.04 -17.75
C GLN A 97 -4.95 -6.06 -17.00
N LYS A 98 -6.09 -6.31 -17.68
CA LYS A 98 -7.40 -6.42 -17.05
C LYS A 98 -7.44 -7.57 -16.03
N GLN A 99 -6.97 -8.75 -16.42
CA GLN A 99 -6.88 -9.90 -15.52
C GLN A 99 -5.96 -9.61 -14.32
N TRP A 100 -4.77 -9.06 -14.57
CA TRP A 100 -3.81 -8.73 -13.54
C TRP A 100 -4.37 -7.74 -12.52
N ASN A 101 -5.01 -6.65 -12.98
CA ASN A 101 -5.68 -5.69 -12.12
C ASN A 101 -6.75 -6.36 -11.26
N THR A 102 -7.58 -7.21 -11.84
CA THR A 102 -8.63 -7.94 -11.11
C THR A 102 -8.03 -8.81 -10.00
N TYR A 103 -6.94 -9.56 -10.28
CA TYR A 103 -6.27 -10.36 -9.26
C TYR A 103 -5.62 -9.51 -8.18
N LEU A 104 -4.92 -8.45 -8.54
CA LEU A 104 -4.29 -7.55 -7.59
C LEU A 104 -5.30 -6.94 -6.61
N PHE A 105 -6.43 -6.47 -7.11
CA PHE A 105 -7.47 -5.90 -6.25
C PHE A 105 -8.15 -6.98 -5.39
N LYS A 106 -8.48 -8.14 -5.97
CA LYS A 106 -9.09 -9.26 -5.24
C LYS A 106 -8.26 -9.71 -4.05
N TYR A 107 -6.94 -9.77 -4.19
CA TYR A 107 -6.02 -10.23 -3.14
C TYR A 107 -5.23 -9.09 -2.49
N GLN A 108 -5.64 -7.85 -2.69
CA GLN A 108 -4.96 -6.65 -2.22
C GLN A 108 -4.63 -6.69 -0.72
N SER A 109 -5.56 -7.12 0.13
CA SER A 109 -5.32 -7.20 1.58
C SER A 109 -4.22 -8.20 1.94
N LEU A 110 -4.17 -9.35 1.26
CA LEU A 110 -3.09 -10.34 1.44
C LEU A 110 -1.75 -9.81 0.92
N ALA A 111 -1.77 -9.13 -0.24
CA ALA A 111 -0.58 -8.49 -0.78
C ALA A 111 -0.03 -7.43 0.18
N TYR A 112 -0.88 -6.67 0.84
CA TYR A 112 -0.49 -5.68 1.84
C TYR A 112 0.20 -6.32 3.04
N ILE A 113 -0.37 -7.39 3.59
CA ILE A 113 0.23 -8.12 4.72
C ILE A 113 1.59 -8.70 4.33
N ALA A 114 1.68 -9.33 3.15
CA ALA A 114 2.91 -9.93 2.66
C ALA A 114 4.01 -8.90 2.36
N MET A 115 3.64 -7.70 1.89
CA MET A 115 4.60 -6.67 1.50
C MET A 115 5.29 -5.98 2.68
N LEU A 116 4.62 -5.88 3.84
CA LEU A 116 5.17 -5.17 5.00
C LEU A 116 6.52 -5.71 5.51
N PRO A 117 6.75 -7.03 5.64
CA PRO A 117 8.07 -7.56 6.01
C PRO A 117 9.17 -7.18 5.02
N PHE A 118 8.86 -7.20 3.71
CA PHE A 118 9.83 -6.80 2.68
C PHE A 118 10.17 -5.31 2.78
N LEU A 119 9.17 -4.44 2.98
CA LEU A 119 9.40 -3.01 3.19
C LEU A 119 10.25 -2.76 4.44
N ALA A 120 10.00 -3.50 5.52
CA ALA A 120 10.79 -3.39 6.74
C ALA A 120 12.25 -3.83 6.51
N LEU A 121 12.48 -4.92 5.79
CA LEU A 121 13.82 -5.38 5.43
C LEU A 121 14.54 -4.37 4.53
N ILE A 122 13.88 -3.89 3.46
CA ILE A 122 14.45 -2.90 2.54
C ILE A 122 14.80 -1.62 3.31
N SER A 123 13.87 -1.09 4.11
CA SER A 123 14.15 0.11 4.90
C SER A 123 15.28 -0.11 5.91
N ARG A 124 15.37 -1.29 6.53
CA ARG A 124 16.49 -1.63 7.43
C ARG A 124 17.83 -1.66 6.68
N LEU A 125 17.88 -2.22 5.47
CA LEU A 125 19.07 -2.24 4.62
C LEU A 125 19.49 -0.83 4.19
N VAL A 126 18.52 -0.02 3.74
CA VAL A 126 18.77 1.38 3.35
C VAL A 126 19.36 2.19 4.48
N PHE A 127 18.87 2.00 5.71
CA PHE A 127 19.30 2.77 6.88
C PHE A 127 20.27 2.02 7.81
N ILE A 128 20.96 0.98 7.32
CA ILE A 128 21.88 0.14 8.09
C ILE A 128 22.99 0.95 8.78
N ASN A 129 23.42 2.06 8.18
CA ASN A 129 24.43 2.95 8.73
C ASN A 129 23.92 3.86 9.85
N LYS A 130 22.60 4.00 10.03
CA LYS A 130 22.03 4.86 11.07
C LYS A 130 21.92 4.16 12.43
N LYS A 131 21.81 2.84 12.48
CA LYS A 131 21.73 1.99 13.69
C LYS A 131 20.72 2.46 14.77
N GLN A 132 19.81 3.38 14.44
CA GLN A 132 18.86 3.97 15.38
C GLN A 132 17.72 3.01 15.72
N PHE A 133 17.32 2.17 14.75
CA PHE A 133 16.17 1.30 14.86
C PHE A 133 16.53 -0.13 14.49
N ASN A 134 15.96 -1.09 15.22
CA ASN A 134 16.02 -2.52 14.93
C ASN A 134 14.99 -2.91 13.86
N LEU A 135 14.97 -4.18 13.43
CA LEU A 135 14.06 -4.65 12.37
C LEU A 135 12.59 -4.51 12.76
N SER A 136 12.23 -4.80 14.02
CA SER A 136 10.84 -4.67 14.50
C SER A 136 10.38 -3.22 14.49
N GLU A 137 11.27 -2.29 14.80
CA GLU A 137 10.98 -0.85 14.75
C GLU A 137 10.85 -0.36 13.31
N HIS A 138 11.65 -0.87 12.37
CA HIS A 138 11.45 -0.64 10.94
C HIS A 138 10.09 -1.18 10.46
N PHE A 139 9.64 -2.31 11.01
CA PHE A 139 8.32 -2.83 10.73
C PHE A 139 7.21 -1.87 11.21
N VAL A 140 7.34 -1.32 12.42
CA VAL A 140 6.42 -0.29 12.95
C VAL A 140 6.39 0.96 12.06
N ILE A 141 7.56 1.46 11.64
CA ILE A 141 7.68 2.62 10.75
C ILE A 141 6.89 2.37 9.45
N ASN A 142 7.12 1.21 8.82
CA ASN A 142 6.49 0.88 7.55
C ASN A 142 4.99 0.58 7.70
N ILE A 143 4.54 -0.03 8.80
CA ILE A 143 3.10 -0.21 9.06
C ILE A 143 2.39 1.14 9.10
N TYR A 144 2.87 2.11 9.88
CA TYR A 144 2.24 3.41 9.96
C TYR A 144 2.23 4.14 8.62
N ALA A 145 3.39 4.19 7.94
CA ALA A 145 3.52 4.87 6.66
C ALA A 145 2.61 4.26 5.58
N TYR A 146 2.60 2.93 5.51
CA TYR A 146 1.79 2.21 4.55
C TYR A 146 0.29 2.33 4.83
N SER A 147 -0.12 2.16 6.10
CA SER A 147 -1.52 2.28 6.50
C SER A 147 -2.07 3.67 6.23
N GLN A 148 -1.29 4.73 6.49
CA GLN A 148 -1.67 6.10 6.22
C GLN A 148 -2.04 6.31 4.75
N MET A 149 -1.17 5.83 3.85
CA MET A 149 -1.40 5.94 2.42
C MET A 149 -2.56 5.05 1.95
N SER A 150 -2.67 3.84 2.49
CA SER A 150 -3.75 2.92 2.17
C SER A 150 -5.13 3.48 2.59
N ILE A 151 -5.25 4.08 3.78
CA ILE A 151 -6.48 4.73 4.24
C ILE A 151 -6.87 5.87 3.29
N LEU A 152 -5.91 6.74 2.96
CA LEU A 152 -6.14 7.87 2.07
C LEU A 152 -6.60 7.39 0.68
N ILE A 153 -5.85 6.47 0.06
CA ILE A 153 -6.12 6.08 -1.32
C ILE A 153 -7.43 5.29 -1.45
N ASN A 154 -7.71 4.35 -0.53
CA ASN A 154 -8.97 3.60 -0.58
C ASN A 154 -10.18 4.51 -0.34
N THR A 155 -10.05 5.55 0.51
CA THR A 155 -11.08 6.58 0.65
C THR A 155 -11.28 7.34 -0.66
N LEU A 156 -10.21 7.78 -1.32
CA LEU A 156 -10.28 8.47 -2.61
C LEU A 156 -10.85 7.55 -3.71
N TYR A 157 -10.50 6.28 -3.74
CA TYR A 157 -11.07 5.31 -4.67
C TYR A 157 -12.58 5.17 -4.49
N LEU A 158 -13.06 5.03 -3.25
CA LEU A 158 -14.50 5.00 -2.96
C LEU A 158 -15.22 6.28 -3.40
N LEU A 159 -14.57 7.44 -3.24
CA LEU A 159 -15.11 8.74 -3.65
C LEU A 159 -15.08 8.97 -5.16
N THR A 160 -14.33 8.21 -5.94
CA THR A 160 -14.15 8.41 -7.39
C THR A 160 -14.56 7.22 -8.24
N ILE A 161 -15.09 6.17 -7.61
CA ILE A 161 -15.37 4.87 -8.25
C ILE A 161 -16.36 4.93 -9.43
N TRP A 162 -17.23 5.96 -9.46
CA TRP A 162 -18.18 6.17 -10.55
C TRP A 162 -17.54 6.62 -11.88
N SER A 163 -16.27 7.00 -11.89
CA SER A 163 -15.58 7.48 -13.08
C SER A 163 -14.22 6.81 -13.25
N SER A 164 -14.09 5.94 -14.26
CA SER A 164 -12.82 5.27 -14.60
C SER A 164 -11.69 6.27 -14.88
N LYS A 165 -12.00 7.44 -15.47
CA LYS A 165 -11.02 8.50 -15.68
C LYS A 165 -10.50 9.08 -14.37
N MET A 166 -11.39 9.38 -13.42
CA MET A 166 -10.99 9.89 -12.09
C MET A 166 -10.18 8.85 -11.33
N LEU A 167 -10.62 7.58 -11.33
CA LEU A 167 -9.87 6.47 -10.73
C LEU A 167 -8.46 6.35 -11.29
N TYR A 168 -8.30 6.46 -12.61
CA TYR A 168 -6.99 6.43 -13.26
C TYR A 168 -6.09 7.58 -12.77
N TYR A 169 -6.57 8.83 -12.78
CA TYR A 169 -5.77 9.96 -12.31
C TYR A 169 -5.44 9.87 -10.83
N VAL A 170 -6.37 9.40 -10.00
CA VAL A 170 -6.14 9.16 -8.57
C VAL A 170 -5.09 8.06 -8.38
N SER A 171 -5.13 6.98 -9.15
CA SER A 171 -4.15 5.89 -9.08
C SER A 171 -2.75 6.36 -9.48
N PHE A 172 -2.65 7.13 -10.56
CA PHE A 172 -1.38 7.71 -11.01
C PHE A 172 -0.81 8.71 -9.99
N GLY A 173 -1.67 9.60 -9.50
CA GLY A 173 -1.30 10.58 -8.45
C GLY A 173 -0.87 9.89 -7.16
N ASN A 174 -1.53 8.78 -6.78
CA ASN A 174 -1.16 8.01 -5.60
C ASN A 174 0.27 7.47 -5.68
N MET A 175 0.72 6.97 -6.83
CA MET A 175 2.08 6.46 -6.99
C MET A 175 3.12 7.53 -6.64
N ILE A 176 2.94 8.74 -7.13
CA ILE A 176 3.83 9.88 -6.85
C ILE A 176 3.74 10.28 -5.38
N PHE A 177 2.51 10.43 -4.87
CA PHE A 177 2.28 10.88 -3.51
C PHE A 177 2.78 9.88 -2.46
N GLN A 178 2.68 8.58 -2.73
CA GLN A 178 3.22 7.53 -1.87
C GLN A 178 4.74 7.62 -1.74
N ILE A 179 5.46 7.81 -2.86
CA ILE A 179 6.91 8.01 -2.83
C ILE A 179 7.29 9.24 -2.01
N LEU A 180 6.61 10.37 -2.23
CA LEU A 180 6.84 11.60 -1.50
C LEU A 180 6.55 11.44 0.00
N PHE A 181 5.46 10.77 0.34
CA PHE A 181 5.08 10.56 1.74
C PHE A 181 6.06 9.64 2.48
N PHE A 182 6.47 8.52 1.89
CA PHE A 182 7.50 7.65 2.49
C PHE A 182 8.83 8.39 2.66
N THR A 183 9.21 9.19 1.67
CA THR A 183 10.40 10.05 1.74
C THR A 183 10.30 11.04 2.90
N TRP A 184 9.15 11.68 3.07
CA TRP A 184 8.87 12.59 4.18
C TRP A 184 8.96 11.90 5.54
N VAL A 185 8.36 10.71 5.68
CA VAL A 185 8.41 9.91 6.91
C VAL A 185 9.85 9.57 7.27
N PHE A 186 10.64 9.06 6.31
CA PHE A 186 12.04 8.74 6.55
C PHE A 186 12.89 9.99 6.83
N TYR A 187 12.66 11.09 6.12
CA TYR A 187 13.33 12.36 6.38
C TYR A 187 13.16 12.79 7.84
N LYS A 188 11.92 12.74 8.34
CA LYS A 188 11.59 13.14 9.71
C LYS A 188 12.12 12.16 10.77
N ILE A 189 11.92 10.87 10.59
CA ILE A 189 12.29 9.86 11.59
C ILE A 189 13.81 9.74 11.74
N PHE A 190 14.55 9.79 10.64
CA PHE A 190 16.02 9.64 10.65
C PHE A 190 16.79 10.96 10.71
N ASN A 191 16.10 12.11 10.84
CA ASN A 191 16.70 13.45 10.84
C ASN A 191 17.71 13.61 9.71
N LEU A 192 17.27 13.39 8.47
CA LEU A 192 18.15 13.39 7.29
C LEU A 192 18.38 14.82 6.79
N THR A 193 19.52 15.05 6.16
CA THR A 193 19.72 16.20 5.28
C THR A 193 19.08 15.94 3.92
N ILE A 194 18.82 17.00 3.12
CA ILE A 194 18.23 16.86 1.77
C ILE A 194 19.07 15.92 0.90
N LYS A 195 20.40 16.05 0.90
CA LYS A 195 21.29 15.17 0.14
C LYS A 195 21.16 13.69 0.56
N GLN A 196 21.14 13.45 1.89
CA GLN A 196 20.93 12.11 2.43
C GLN A 196 19.56 11.55 2.03
N THR A 197 18.52 12.37 2.07
CA THR A 197 17.16 11.97 1.70
C THR A 197 17.09 11.48 0.26
N ILE A 198 17.63 12.26 -0.69
CA ILE A 198 17.66 11.88 -2.10
C ILE A 198 18.44 10.57 -2.30
N LEU A 199 19.63 10.45 -1.71
CA LEU A 199 20.46 9.24 -1.84
C LEU A 199 19.75 8.01 -1.26
N LYS A 200 19.12 8.14 -0.08
CA LYS A 200 18.40 7.05 0.57
C LYS A 200 17.12 6.68 -0.18
N LEU A 201 16.42 7.67 -0.76
CA LEU A 201 15.28 7.42 -1.64
C LEU A 201 15.70 6.62 -2.87
N LEU A 202 16.75 7.03 -3.56
CA LEU A 202 17.25 6.31 -4.74
C LEU A 202 17.64 4.87 -4.38
N LEU A 203 18.37 4.68 -3.28
CA LEU A 203 18.74 3.35 -2.80
C LEU A 203 17.50 2.50 -2.46
N PHE A 204 16.50 3.09 -1.81
CA PHE A 204 15.24 2.42 -1.50
C PHE A 204 14.50 1.96 -2.76
N LEU A 205 14.40 2.83 -3.77
CA LEU A 205 13.76 2.52 -5.04
C LEU A 205 14.51 1.43 -5.83
N VAL A 206 15.84 1.47 -5.83
CA VAL A 206 16.67 0.43 -6.48
C VAL A 206 16.47 -0.92 -5.81
N LEU A 207 16.52 -0.99 -4.47
CA LEU A 207 16.31 -2.24 -3.75
C LEU A 207 14.87 -2.75 -3.90
N LEU A 208 13.89 -1.87 -3.87
CA LEU A 208 12.49 -2.21 -4.11
C LEU A 208 12.31 -2.77 -5.53
N GLY A 209 12.87 -2.11 -6.54
CA GLY A 209 12.85 -2.58 -7.93
C GLY A 209 13.54 -3.94 -8.10
N ALA A 210 14.68 -4.17 -7.45
CA ALA A 210 15.37 -5.46 -7.47
C ALA A 210 14.51 -6.58 -6.88
N VAL A 211 13.83 -6.32 -5.77
CA VAL A 211 12.89 -7.29 -5.14
C VAL A 211 11.73 -7.60 -6.09
N PHE A 212 11.09 -6.58 -6.68
CA PHE A 212 10.02 -6.80 -7.66
C PHE A 212 10.49 -7.59 -8.88
N THR A 213 11.66 -7.24 -9.44
CA THR A 213 12.24 -7.97 -10.58
C THR A 213 12.49 -9.43 -10.23
N PHE A 214 13.04 -9.72 -9.05
CA PHE A 214 13.24 -11.07 -8.57
C PHE A 214 11.94 -11.86 -8.49
N PHE A 215 10.86 -11.28 -7.94
CA PHE A 215 9.56 -11.92 -7.89
C PHE A 215 8.96 -12.16 -9.29
N ILE A 216 9.06 -11.20 -10.20
CA ILE A 216 8.57 -11.35 -11.59
C ILE A 216 9.30 -12.49 -12.28
N ILE A 217 10.63 -12.54 -12.20
CA ILE A 217 11.44 -13.62 -12.79
C ILE A 217 11.07 -14.97 -12.15
N GLY A 218 10.95 -15.03 -10.83
CA GLY A 218 10.58 -16.26 -10.13
C GLY A 218 9.21 -16.80 -10.53
N ILE A 219 8.20 -15.93 -10.61
CA ILE A 219 6.84 -16.30 -11.05
C ILE A 219 6.87 -16.73 -12.52
N SER A 220 7.57 -16.02 -13.40
CA SER A 220 7.67 -16.34 -14.82
C SER A 220 8.35 -17.70 -15.04
N ALA A 221 9.43 -17.96 -14.31
CA ALA A 221 10.13 -19.26 -14.37
C ALA A 221 9.26 -20.41 -13.85
N TYR A 222 8.53 -20.17 -12.75
CA TYR A 222 7.59 -21.16 -12.21
C TYR A 222 6.48 -21.49 -13.21
N LEU A 223 5.85 -20.47 -13.80
CA LEU A 223 4.80 -20.68 -14.81
C LEU A 223 5.33 -21.40 -16.04
N ALA A 224 6.51 -21.03 -16.56
CA ALA A 224 7.15 -21.73 -17.69
C ALA A 224 7.38 -23.21 -17.38
N PHE A 225 7.94 -23.52 -16.19
CA PHE A 225 8.18 -24.91 -15.78
C PHE A 225 6.89 -25.72 -15.65
N PHE A 226 5.83 -25.15 -15.08
CA PHE A 226 4.54 -25.83 -14.95
C PHE A 226 3.85 -26.03 -16.31
N THR A 227 3.91 -25.04 -17.21
CA THR A 227 3.32 -25.14 -18.56
C THR A 227 4.00 -26.25 -19.37
N ASP A 228 5.33 -26.30 -19.36
CA ASP A 228 6.09 -27.38 -20.03
C ASP A 228 5.84 -28.77 -19.44
N THR A 229 5.64 -28.83 -18.11
CA THR A 229 5.36 -30.10 -17.43
C THR A 229 3.95 -30.57 -17.75
N PHE A 230 2.97 -29.68 -17.80
CA PHE A 230 1.58 -30.00 -18.18
C PHE A 230 1.47 -30.42 -19.65
N GLN A 231 2.16 -29.75 -20.58
CA GLN A 231 2.17 -30.16 -22.01
C GLN A 231 2.80 -31.55 -22.25
N LYS A 232 3.75 -31.93 -21.41
CA LYS A 232 4.38 -33.27 -21.48
C LYS A 232 3.54 -34.38 -20.83
N MET A 233 2.54 -34.04 -20.01
CA MET A 233 1.65 -34.98 -19.34
C MET A 233 0.32 -35.21 -20.07
N THR A 234 -0.02 -34.37 -21.06
CA THR A 234 -1.17 -34.60 -21.94
C THR A 234 -0.72 -35.36 -23.18
N PRO A 235 -1.17 -36.63 -23.36
CA PRO A 235 -0.82 -37.46 -24.51
C PRO A 235 -1.37 -36.90 -25.81
#